data_79db787fa25870d30e982f84f3d633ec
#
_entry.id   79db787fa25870d30e982f84f3d633ec
#
_cell.length_a   1.000
_cell.length_b   1.000
_cell.length_c   1.000
_cell.angle_alpha   90.00
_cell.angle_beta   90.00
_cell.angle_gamma   90.00
#
_symmetry.space_group_name_H-M   'P 1'
#
loop_
_entity.id
_entity.type
_entity.pdbx_description
1 polymer ?
#
loop_
_entity_poly.entity_id
_entity_poly.type
_entity_poly.pdbx_seq_one_letter_code
_entity_poly.pdbx_strand_id
1 'polypeptide(L)'
;MTNFYLRYSVEVLLHEANPNNEVLGQTAFYKLLVELYHRLKGKNIDIQLPYFWYRYGTMLESRSFMAQTGTDLLYYAPYKAHTRNIEIVSDYSIPVNEKEIIYNEVKKLLGEYSQNDYLNIHIPSRLLNDNYKRAPLIFGKTFNRDFFEYIKELGINRLAFSRDEYAIIEEYLDTLMKQYPRREIPELFNEYLKWDDTIRMVFELSDGCYYKMIEDFWFTYCLILRTKYYENVLPEVITKWERDFFDFSLPEYSSRLDSEREKILTIYSGYQTNDEEINYIVDKAMLISRNSLINGK
;
A
#
# COMPACT_ATOMS: atom_id res chain seq x y z
N MET A 1 28.94 -11.93 -4.37
CA MET A 1 30.06 -11.01 -3.97
C MET A 1 29.45 -9.98 -3.04
N THR A 2 30.05 -9.75 -1.87
CA THR A 2 29.50 -8.83 -0.86
C THR A 2 29.57 -7.40 -1.38
N ASN A 3 28.44 -6.67 -1.30
CA ASN A 3 28.40 -5.25 -1.62
C ASN A 3 28.83 -4.44 -0.39
N PHE A 4 30.05 -3.97 -0.39
CA PHE A 4 30.63 -3.24 0.75
C PHE A 4 29.93 -1.90 1.01
N TYR A 5 29.49 -1.20 -0.02
CA TYR A 5 28.76 0.06 0.13
C TYR A 5 27.42 -0.11 0.83
N LEU A 6 26.65 -1.11 0.40
CA LEU A 6 25.37 -1.43 1.03
C LEU A 6 25.60 -1.88 2.48
N ARG A 7 26.55 -2.80 2.69
CA ARG A 7 26.84 -3.31 4.02
C ARG A 7 27.26 -2.20 4.98
N TYR A 8 28.21 -1.36 4.58
CA TYR A 8 28.66 -0.21 5.37
C TYR A 8 27.52 0.77 5.67
N SER A 9 26.71 1.09 4.68
CA SER A 9 25.55 1.99 4.86
C SER A 9 24.56 1.44 5.89
N VAL A 10 24.30 0.14 5.86
CA VAL A 10 23.44 -0.54 6.84
C VAL A 10 24.05 -0.50 8.24
N GLU A 11 25.34 -0.82 8.37
CA GLU A 11 26.04 -0.78 9.66
C GLU A 11 26.00 0.61 10.29
N VAL A 12 26.31 1.66 9.50
CA VAL A 12 26.25 3.04 9.97
C VAL A 12 24.85 3.44 10.36
N LEU A 13 23.84 3.13 9.52
CA LEU A 13 22.45 3.46 9.82
C LEU A 13 21.98 2.82 11.13
N LEU A 14 22.29 1.55 11.32
CA LEU A 14 21.87 0.82 12.51
C LEU A 14 22.63 1.27 13.76
N HIS A 15 23.92 1.54 13.64
CA HIS A 15 24.73 2.07 14.74
C HIS A 15 24.24 3.44 15.21
N GLU A 16 24.03 4.36 14.28
CA GLU A 16 23.60 5.73 14.61
C GLU A 16 22.11 5.81 15.03
N ALA A 17 21.25 4.92 14.50
CA ALA A 17 19.84 4.87 14.88
C ALA A 17 19.62 4.22 16.24
N ASN A 18 20.60 3.48 16.76
CA ASN A 18 20.42 2.64 17.94
C ASN A 18 21.63 2.67 18.88
N PRO A 19 21.99 3.85 19.41
CA PRO A 19 23.15 3.98 20.28
C PRO A 19 23.07 3.16 21.58
N ASN A 20 21.86 2.71 21.97
CA ASN A 20 21.60 1.97 23.21
C ASN A 20 21.27 0.48 22.99
N ASN A 21 21.56 -0.08 21.81
CA ASN A 21 21.17 -1.45 21.42
C ASN A 21 19.64 -1.71 21.47
N GLU A 22 18.84 -0.69 21.29
CA GLU A 22 17.40 -0.83 21.15
C GLU A 22 17.05 -1.37 19.75
N VAL A 23 15.82 -1.79 19.56
CA VAL A 23 15.38 -2.42 18.32
C VAL A 23 14.73 -1.40 17.40
N LEU A 24 15.31 -1.18 16.22
CA LEU A 24 14.67 -0.41 15.17
C LEU A 24 13.50 -1.21 14.56
N GLY A 25 12.33 -0.60 14.45
CA GLY A 25 11.19 -1.22 13.79
C GLY A 25 11.52 -1.57 12.32
N GLN A 26 11.19 -2.79 11.89
CA GLN A 26 11.51 -3.29 10.54
C GLN A 26 11.06 -2.35 9.43
N THR A 27 9.85 -1.81 9.54
CA THR A 27 9.31 -0.90 8.52
C THR A 27 10.05 0.43 8.51
N ALA A 28 10.40 0.99 9.68
CA ALA A 28 11.19 2.21 9.77
C ALA A 28 12.58 2.00 9.15
N PHE A 29 13.24 0.88 9.46
CA PHE A 29 14.52 0.52 8.87
C PHE A 29 14.47 0.47 7.34
N TYR A 30 13.45 -0.20 6.76
CA TYR A 30 13.30 -0.27 5.30
C TYR A 30 13.12 1.11 4.67
N LYS A 31 12.28 1.96 5.25
CA LYS A 31 12.01 3.30 4.74
C LYS A 31 13.23 4.21 4.84
N LEU A 32 13.92 4.18 5.98
CA LEU A 32 15.15 4.95 6.18
C LEU A 32 16.23 4.52 5.20
N LEU A 33 16.40 3.22 4.97
CA LEU A 33 17.42 2.73 4.06
C LEU A 33 17.11 3.09 2.59
N VAL A 34 15.85 3.08 2.18
CA VAL A 34 15.45 3.54 0.85
C VAL A 34 15.65 5.06 0.70
N GLU A 35 15.33 5.86 1.72
CA GLU A 35 15.63 7.30 1.69
C GLU A 35 17.14 7.56 1.61
N LEU A 36 17.93 6.84 2.38
CA LEU A 36 19.39 6.90 2.31
C LEU A 36 19.91 6.56 0.91
N TYR A 37 19.39 5.48 0.31
CA TYR A 37 19.74 5.09 -1.06
C TYR A 37 19.53 6.23 -2.05
N HIS A 38 18.36 6.87 -2.04
CA HIS A 38 18.09 7.98 -2.95
C HIS A 38 18.99 9.19 -2.73
N ARG A 39 19.33 9.51 -1.46
CA ARG A 39 20.26 10.59 -1.12
C ARG A 39 21.68 10.30 -1.61
N LEU A 40 22.14 9.09 -1.40
CA LEU A 40 23.47 8.66 -1.85
C LEU A 40 23.58 8.59 -3.37
N LYS A 41 22.53 8.09 -4.05
CA LYS A 41 22.44 8.09 -5.51
C LYS A 41 22.52 9.50 -6.09
N GLY A 42 21.91 10.49 -5.44
CA GLY A 42 22.03 11.91 -5.77
C GLY A 42 23.45 12.49 -5.58
N LYS A 43 24.33 11.76 -4.89
CA LYS A 43 25.77 12.09 -4.68
C LYS A 43 26.71 11.19 -5.47
N ASN A 44 26.19 10.45 -6.44
CA ASN A 44 26.89 9.46 -7.27
C ASN A 44 27.47 8.28 -6.47
N ILE A 45 26.89 7.96 -5.31
CA ILE A 45 27.19 6.74 -4.54
C ILE A 45 26.01 5.79 -4.68
N ASP A 46 26.19 4.73 -5.48
CA ASP A 46 25.18 3.71 -5.69
C ASP A 46 25.44 2.51 -4.76
N ILE A 47 24.61 2.37 -3.74
CA ILE A 47 24.66 1.25 -2.81
C ILE A 47 23.92 0.00 -3.33
N GLN A 48 23.34 0.05 -4.52
CA GLN A 48 22.61 -1.05 -5.18
C GLN A 48 21.59 -1.73 -4.26
N LEU A 49 20.78 -0.92 -3.56
CA LEU A 49 19.79 -1.40 -2.61
C LEU A 49 18.70 -2.24 -3.31
N PRO A 50 18.47 -3.52 -2.92
CA PRO A 50 17.39 -4.33 -3.48
C PRO A 50 16.06 -3.99 -2.81
N TYR A 51 15.21 -3.24 -3.49
CA TYR A 51 13.88 -2.88 -2.98
C TYR A 51 12.81 -2.98 -4.06
N PHE A 52 11.55 -3.01 -3.61
CA PHE A 52 10.37 -3.06 -4.47
C PHE A 52 9.21 -2.30 -3.84
N TRP A 53 8.19 -1.98 -4.65
CA TRP A 53 6.97 -1.35 -4.18
C TRP A 53 5.95 -2.39 -3.72
N TYR A 54 5.34 -2.15 -2.54
CA TYR A 54 4.36 -3.03 -1.92
C TYR A 54 3.33 -2.24 -1.08
N ARG A 55 2.51 -2.94 -0.29
CA ARG A 55 1.33 -2.40 0.43
C ARG A 55 1.56 -1.10 1.20
N TYR A 56 2.71 -0.94 1.80
CA TYR A 56 3.06 0.22 2.64
C TYR A 56 4.19 1.06 2.03
N GLY A 57 4.26 1.11 0.70
CA GLY A 57 5.34 1.75 -0.04
C GLY A 57 6.53 0.81 -0.28
N THR A 58 7.75 1.33 -0.31
CA THR A 58 8.94 0.54 -0.59
C THR A 58 9.27 -0.47 0.52
N MET A 59 9.71 -1.65 0.13
CA MET A 59 10.20 -2.71 1.01
C MET A 59 11.50 -3.29 0.47
N LEU A 60 12.37 -3.79 1.36
CA LEU A 60 13.56 -4.54 0.96
C LEU A 60 13.19 -5.94 0.52
N GLU A 61 13.85 -6.41 -0.55
CA GLU A 61 13.79 -7.82 -0.91
C GLU A 61 14.86 -8.58 -0.11
N SER A 62 14.41 -9.41 0.83
CA SER A 62 15.25 -10.01 1.85
C SER A 62 16.32 -10.96 1.28
N ARG A 63 15.98 -11.76 0.25
CA ARG A 63 16.93 -12.72 -0.33
C ARG A 63 18.05 -12.01 -1.08
N SER A 64 17.71 -11.01 -1.91
CA SER A 64 18.67 -10.18 -2.62
C SER A 64 19.54 -9.36 -1.65
N PHE A 65 18.90 -8.84 -0.60
CA PHE A 65 19.59 -8.08 0.44
C PHE A 65 20.63 -8.95 1.17
N MET A 66 20.25 -10.15 1.64
CA MET A 66 21.16 -11.08 2.29
C MET A 66 22.27 -11.58 1.36
N ALA A 67 21.96 -11.79 0.08
CA ALA A 67 22.99 -12.18 -0.90
C ALA A 67 24.06 -11.08 -1.10
N GLN A 68 23.68 -9.81 -0.93
CA GLN A 68 24.61 -8.67 -1.07
C GLN A 68 25.32 -8.29 0.22
N THR A 69 24.67 -8.43 1.37
CA THR A 69 25.24 -7.97 2.66
C THR A 69 25.87 -9.08 3.50
N GLY A 70 25.54 -10.35 3.22
CA GLY A 70 25.81 -11.48 4.11
C GLY A 70 24.66 -11.71 5.10
N THR A 71 24.64 -12.90 5.68
CA THR A 71 23.50 -13.36 6.50
C THR A 71 23.59 -12.97 7.98
N ASP A 72 24.66 -12.33 8.38
CA ASP A 72 25.05 -12.10 9.78
C ASP A 72 24.62 -10.73 10.34
N LEU A 73 24.24 -9.78 9.45
CA LEU A 73 23.92 -8.41 9.86
C LEU A 73 22.56 -8.25 10.51
N LEU A 74 21.55 -8.94 9.99
CA LEU A 74 20.17 -8.80 10.41
C LEU A 74 19.55 -10.15 10.65
N TYR A 75 18.84 -10.30 11.76
CA TYR A 75 17.81 -11.30 11.85
C TYR A 75 16.46 -10.64 12.09
N TYR A 76 15.44 -11.16 11.45
CA TYR A 76 14.08 -10.64 11.55
C TYR A 76 13.30 -11.46 12.57
N ALA A 77 12.99 -10.85 13.73
CA ALA A 77 11.86 -11.30 14.54
C ALA A 77 10.59 -10.61 14.01
N PRO A 78 9.37 -11.12 14.28
CA PRO A 78 8.14 -10.50 13.83
C PRO A 78 8.13 -9.00 14.16
N TYR A 79 8.02 -8.16 13.12
CA TYR A 79 7.93 -6.69 13.19
C TYR A 79 9.18 -5.93 13.66
N LYS A 80 10.33 -6.59 13.84
CA LYS A 80 11.54 -5.94 14.34
C LYS A 80 12.76 -6.34 13.51
N ALA A 81 13.60 -5.35 13.16
CA ALA A 81 14.94 -5.61 12.65
C ALA A 81 15.89 -5.61 13.84
N HIS A 82 16.55 -6.73 14.06
CA HIS A 82 17.52 -6.85 15.14
C HIS A 82 18.93 -6.83 14.57
N THR A 83 19.80 -6.16 15.27
CA THR A 83 21.23 -6.18 14.98
C THR A 83 21.95 -6.98 16.07
N ARG A 84 22.85 -7.83 15.65
CA ARG A 84 23.80 -8.45 16.58
C ARG A 84 24.98 -7.50 16.70
N ASN A 85 25.21 -6.91 17.88
CA ASN A 85 26.38 -6.09 18.22
C ASN A 85 27.14 -5.54 17.01
N ILE A 86 26.62 -4.44 16.42
CA ILE A 86 27.24 -3.88 15.22
C ILE A 86 28.44 -3.04 15.65
N GLU A 87 29.62 -3.60 15.47
CA GLU A 87 30.81 -2.80 15.27
C GLU A 87 30.87 -2.42 13.80
N ILE A 88 31.01 -1.12 13.52
CA ILE A 88 31.28 -0.66 12.15
C ILE A 88 32.62 -1.24 11.75
N VAL A 89 32.60 -2.19 10.83
CA VAL A 89 33.82 -2.80 10.33
C VAL A 89 34.61 -1.76 9.54
N SER A 90 35.75 -1.35 10.05
CA SER A 90 36.56 -0.27 9.48
C SER A 90 37.24 -0.62 8.13
N ASP A 91 37.25 -1.90 7.75
CA ASP A 91 38.14 -2.47 6.73
C ASP A 91 37.49 -2.69 5.36
N TYR A 92 36.41 -1.97 5.06
CA TYR A 92 35.83 -2.01 3.71
C TYR A 92 36.64 -1.19 2.71
N SER A 93 36.84 -1.75 1.50
CA SER A 93 37.48 -1.10 0.35
C SER A 93 36.67 0.07 -0.21
N ILE A 94 36.21 0.97 0.66
CA ILE A 94 35.46 2.19 0.31
C ILE A 94 36.39 3.39 0.57
N PRO A 95 36.51 4.33 -0.38
CA PRO A 95 37.26 5.57 -0.16
C PRO A 95 36.81 6.32 1.09
N VAL A 96 37.75 6.91 1.82
CA VAL A 96 37.47 7.60 3.10
C VAL A 96 36.46 8.73 2.92
N ASN A 97 36.58 9.52 1.87
CA ASN A 97 35.63 10.58 1.55
C ASN A 97 34.22 10.08 1.30
N GLU A 98 34.05 8.89 0.72
CA GLU A 98 32.72 8.31 0.49
C GLU A 98 32.13 7.74 1.77
N LYS A 99 32.95 7.14 2.64
CA LYS A 99 32.53 6.76 4.00
C LYS A 99 32.01 7.97 4.79
N GLU A 100 32.72 9.10 4.72
CA GLU A 100 32.27 10.35 5.36
C GLU A 100 30.96 10.87 4.79
N ILE A 101 30.75 10.80 3.47
CA ILE A 101 29.48 11.18 2.83
C ILE A 101 28.35 10.28 3.34
N ILE A 102 28.54 8.96 3.35
CA ILE A 102 27.53 8.01 3.86
C ILE A 102 27.18 8.32 5.31
N TYR A 103 28.18 8.47 6.16
CA TYR A 103 28.01 8.79 7.57
C TYR A 103 27.22 10.08 7.81
N ASN A 104 27.59 11.14 7.09
CA ASN A 104 26.93 12.43 7.19
C ASN A 104 25.48 12.40 6.68
N GLU A 105 25.18 11.66 5.61
CA GLU A 105 23.82 11.51 5.11
C GLU A 105 22.95 10.68 6.07
N VAL A 106 23.50 9.65 6.72
CA VAL A 106 22.81 8.92 7.78
C VAL A 106 22.45 9.85 8.93
N LYS A 107 23.41 10.65 9.43
CA LYS A 107 23.12 11.60 10.52
C LYS A 107 22.06 12.62 10.17
N LYS A 108 22.12 13.20 8.96
CA LYS A 108 21.07 14.12 8.48
C LYS A 108 19.70 13.44 8.40
N LEU A 109 19.66 12.23 7.83
CA LEU A 109 18.46 11.45 7.69
C LEU A 109 17.82 11.18 9.06
N LEU A 110 18.61 10.69 10.00
CA LEU A 110 18.12 10.43 11.36
C LEU A 110 17.66 11.72 12.05
N GLY A 111 18.40 12.81 11.94
CA GLY A 111 18.00 14.11 12.51
C GLY A 111 16.69 14.66 11.94
N GLU A 112 16.35 14.33 10.68
CA GLU A 112 15.08 14.74 10.06
C GLU A 112 13.87 13.94 10.50
N TYR A 113 14.06 12.65 10.84
CA TYR A 113 12.96 11.74 11.16
C TYR A 113 12.91 11.31 12.63
N SER A 114 13.94 11.60 13.43
CA SER A 114 13.88 11.42 14.89
C SER A 114 13.15 12.60 15.52
N GLN A 115 11.90 12.40 15.88
CA GLN A 115 11.23 13.28 16.82
C GLN A 115 11.29 12.61 18.20
N ASN A 116 11.98 13.22 19.15
CA ASN A 116 12.05 12.80 20.56
C ASN A 116 12.62 11.39 20.78
N ASP A 117 13.88 11.14 20.46
CA ASP A 117 14.69 9.95 20.83
C ASP A 117 14.09 8.55 20.58
N TYR A 118 12.91 8.44 19.96
CA TYR A 118 12.21 7.18 19.74
C TYR A 118 11.89 6.94 18.25
N LEU A 119 12.83 6.37 17.51
CA LEU A 119 12.52 5.64 16.28
C LEU A 119 11.76 4.32 16.59
N ASN A 120 11.39 4.12 17.84
CA ASN A 120 10.78 2.92 18.36
C ASN A 120 9.29 2.84 18.03
N ILE A 121 8.92 1.82 17.27
CA ILE A 121 7.58 1.23 17.13
C ILE A 121 6.64 1.93 16.13
N HIS A 122 6.61 3.24 16.00
CA HIS A 122 5.74 3.93 15.03
C HIS A 122 6.59 4.59 13.95
N ILE A 123 6.35 4.19 12.68
CA ILE A 123 6.97 4.87 11.54
C ILE A 123 6.51 6.32 11.61
N PRO A 124 7.41 7.30 11.66
CA PRO A 124 7.00 8.69 11.61
C PRO A 124 6.12 8.92 10.37
N SER A 125 4.93 9.46 10.53
CA SER A 125 3.99 9.72 9.43
C SER A 125 4.66 10.48 8.28
N ARG A 126 5.60 11.37 8.61
CA ARG A 126 6.42 12.09 7.65
C ARG A 126 7.27 11.16 6.78
N LEU A 127 7.98 10.17 7.37
CA LEU A 127 8.80 9.22 6.61
C LEU A 127 7.95 8.39 5.64
N LEU A 128 6.76 7.96 6.10
CA LEU A 128 5.83 7.25 5.25
C LEU A 128 5.34 8.13 4.10
N ASN A 129 4.94 9.37 4.38
CA ASN A 129 4.48 10.32 3.37
C ASN A 129 5.57 10.65 2.35
N ASP A 130 6.81 10.88 2.80
CA ASP A 130 7.95 11.16 1.90
C ASP A 130 8.25 9.93 1.02
N ASN A 131 8.14 8.73 1.55
CA ASN A 131 8.25 7.51 0.75
C ASN A 131 7.16 7.43 -0.34
N TYR A 132 5.89 7.73 0.00
CA TYR A 132 4.79 7.72 -0.98
C TYR A 132 4.86 8.86 -2.01
N LYS A 133 5.59 9.96 -1.75
CA LYS A 133 5.87 10.98 -2.79
C LYS A 133 6.66 10.41 -3.97
N ARG A 134 7.39 9.31 -3.76
CA ARG A 134 8.16 8.60 -4.79
C ARG A 134 7.39 7.41 -5.39
N ALA A 135 6.10 7.28 -5.09
CA ALA A 135 5.30 6.19 -5.65
C ALA A 135 5.38 6.23 -7.19
N PRO A 136 5.65 5.09 -7.84
CA PRO A 136 5.89 5.04 -9.27
C PRO A 136 4.63 5.40 -10.08
N LEU A 137 3.46 5.21 -9.50
CA LEU A 137 2.16 5.47 -10.10
C LEU A 137 1.28 6.26 -9.14
N ILE A 138 0.65 7.32 -9.65
CA ILE A 138 -0.24 8.19 -8.87
C ILE A 138 -1.44 7.41 -8.33
N PHE A 139 -1.97 6.43 -9.08
CA PHE A 139 -3.08 5.57 -8.68
C PHE A 139 -2.82 4.93 -7.31
N GLY A 140 -1.63 4.33 -7.10
CA GLY A 140 -1.33 3.66 -5.83
C GLY A 140 -1.28 4.62 -4.64
N LYS A 141 -0.83 5.86 -4.86
CA LYS A 141 -0.88 6.90 -3.84
C LYS A 141 -2.32 7.28 -3.51
N THR A 142 -3.12 7.65 -4.53
CA THR A 142 -4.53 8.05 -4.34
C THR A 142 -5.33 6.91 -3.72
N PHE A 143 -5.16 5.68 -4.21
CA PHE A 143 -5.87 4.52 -3.65
C PHE A 143 -5.57 4.31 -2.16
N ASN A 144 -4.29 4.24 -1.79
CA ASN A 144 -3.92 3.85 -0.43
C ASN A 144 -3.91 5.02 0.57
N ARG A 145 -3.46 6.22 0.15
CA ARG A 145 -3.26 7.35 1.09
C ARG A 145 -4.44 8.30 1.16
N ASP A 146 -5.23 8.35 0.10
CA ASP A 146 -6.36 9.27 0.08
C ASP A 146 -7.66 8.47 0.29
N PHE A 147 -8.02 7.55 -0.62
CA PHE A 147 -9.26 6.80 -0.56
C PHE A 147 -9.32 5.79 0.61
N PHE A 148 -8.34 4.87 0.70
CA PHE A 148 -8.39 3.80 1.71
C PHE A 148 -8.22 4.32 3.15
N GLU A 149 -7.40 5.37 3.36
CA GLU A 149 -7.33 6.02 4.67
C GLU A 149 -8.66 6.72 5.01
N TYR A 150 -9.30 7.40 4.05
CA TYR A 150 -10.62 7.98 4.27
C TYR A 150 -11.65 6.91 4.69
N ILE A 151 -11.70 5.77 4.01
CA ILE A 151 -12.58 4.66 4.40
C ILE A 151 -12.29 4.15 5.82
N LYS A 152 -11.04 4.09 6.24
CA LYS A 152 -10.66 3.71 7.61
C LYS A 152 -11.12 4.73 8.64
N GLU A 153 -11.02 6.02 8.33
CA GLU A 153 -11.48 7.11 9.19
C GLU A 153 -13.00 7.09 9.37
N LEU A 154 -13.76 6.73 8.34
CA LEU A 154 -15.20 6.53 8.43
C LEU A 154 -15.60 5.35 9.33
N GLY A 155 -14.73 4.34 9.45
CA GLY A 155 -14.91 3.16 10.30
C GLY A 155 -15.14 1.86 9.51
N ILE A 156 -14.34 0.85 9.83
CA ILE A 156 -14.24 -0.43 9.10
C ILE A 156 -15.57 -1.24 9.07
N ASN A 157 -16.40 -1.09 10.10
CA ASN A 157 -17.66 -1.85 10.24
C ASN A 157 -18.90 -0.96 10.10
N ARG A 158 -18.78 0.15 9.41
CA ARG A 158 -19.89 1.07 9.25
C ARG A 158 -20.89 0.51 8.24
N LEU A 159 -22.16 0.49 8.61
CA LEU A 159 -23.26 -0.07 7.80
C LEU A 159 -24.01 1.00 6.99
N ALA A 160 -23.79 2.29 7.27
CA ALA A 160 -24.49 3.36 6.55
C ALA A 160 -23.60 4.59 6.42
N PHE A 161 -23.67 5.23 5.26
CA PHE A 161 -22.98 6.47 4.96
C PHE A 161 -24.00 7.60 4.79
N SER A 162 -23.66 8.80 5.25
CA SER A 162 -24.45 9.99 4.94
C SER A 162 -24.34 10.31 3.43
N ARG A 163 -25.25 11.12 2.92
CA ARG A 163 -25.23 11.56 1.53
C ARG A 163 -23.92 12.25 1.15
N ASP A 164 -23.36 13.06 2.07
CA ASP A 164 -22.12 13.79 1.82
C ASP A 164 -20.91 12.85 1.80
N GLU A 165 -20.86 11.87 2.70
CA GLU A 165 -19.81 10.85 2.73
C GLU A 165 -19.85 9.97 1.47
N TYR A 166 -21.06 9.59 1.04
CA TYR A 166 -21.22 8.83 -0.20
C TYR A 166 -20.73 9.64 -1.41
N ALA A 167 -21.08 10.92 -1.50
CA ALA A 167 -20.59 11.78 -2.59
C ALA A 167 -19.05 11.89 -2.62
N ILE A 168 -18.39 11.94 -1.46
CA ILE A 168 -16.92 11.93 -1.37
C ILE A 168 -16.36 10.58 -1.82
N ILE A 169 -16.98 9.47 -1.43
CA ILE A 169 -16.56 8.12 -1.88
C ILE A 169 -16.65 8.03 -3.41
N GLU A 170 -17.74 8.47 -4.01
CA GLU A 170 -17.93 8.50 -5.46
C GLU A 170 -16.85 9.35 -6.17
N GLU A 171 -16.52 10.51 -5.63
CA GLU A 171 -15.44 11.35 -6.17
C GLU A 171 -14.08 10.65 -6.15
N TYR A 172 -13.78 9.91 -5.08
CA TYR A 172 -12.56 9.10 -5.02
C TYR A 172 -12.56 7.98 -6.05
N LEU A 173 -13.67 7.24 -6.20
CA LEU A 173 -13.77 6.15 -7.18
C LEU A 173 -13.64 6.68 -8.61
N ASP A 174 -14.26 7.81 -8.94
CA ASP A 174 -14.12 8.48 -10.23
C ASP A 174 -12.67 8.94 -10.50
N THR A 175 -12.00 9.43 -9.47
CA THR A 175 -10.60 9.83 -9.55
C THR A 175 -9.71 8.62 -9.80
N LEU A 176 -9.92 7.53 -9.09
CA LEU A 176 -9.20 6.27 -9.26
C LEU A 176 -9.41 5.69 -10.65
N MET A 177 -10.64 5.73 -11.19
CA MET A 177 -10.95 5.28 -12.55
C MET A 177 -10.14 6.06 -13.60
N LYS A 178 -10.02 7.39 -13.44
CA LYS A 178 -9.23 8.24 -14.34
C LYS A 178 -7.73 8.00 -14.23
N GLN A 179 -7.25 7.64 -13.04
CA GLN A 179 -5.83 7.47 -12.74
C GLN A 179 -5.33 6.04 -12.93
N TYR A 180 -6.21 5.06 -13.17
CA TYR A 180 -5.78 3.67 -13.33
C TYR A 180 -4.74 3.53 -14.45
N PRO A 181 -3.57 2.93 -14.20
CA PRO A 181 -2.45 2.89 -15.13
C PRO A 181 -2.61 1.75 -16.16
N ARG A 182 -3.52 1.91 -17.11
CA ARG A 182 -3.88 0.87 -18.10
C ARG A 182 -2.71 0.40 -18.97
N ARG A 183 -1.72 1.28 -19.22
CA ARG A 183 -0.56 0.94 -20.04
C ARG A 183 0.49 0.20 -19.27
N GLU A 184 0.66 0.56 -18.01
CA GLU A 184 1.67 0.01 -17.11
C GLU A 184 1.20 -1.29 -16.45
N ILE A 185 -0.09 -1.40 -16.13
CA ILE A 185 -0.71 -2.56 -15.46
C ILE A 185 -1.99 -2.98 -16.23
N PRO A 186 -1.88 -3.42 -17.48
CA PRO A 186 -3.03 -3.88 -18.25
C PRO A 186 -3.60 -5.20 -17.72
N GLU A 187 -2.78 -6.02 -17.06
CA GLU A 187 -3.11 -7.37 -16.64
C GLU A 187 -4.23 -7.43 -15.58
N LEU A 188 -4.35 -6.37 -14.77
CA LEU A 188 -5.36 -6.28 -13.70
C LEU A 188 -6.55 -5.37 -14.07
N PHE A 189 -6.58 -4.82 -15.29
CA PHE A 189 -7.55 -3.80 -15.64
C PHE A 189 -8.99 -4.32 -15.68
N ASN A 190 -9.23 -5.52 -16.19
CA ASN A 190 -10.57 -6.11 -16.23
C ASN A 190 -11.11 -6.38 -14.82
N GLU A 191 -10.28 -6.88 -13.93
CA GLU A 191 -10.62 -7.10 -12.52
C GLU A 191 -10.85 -5.79 -11.78
N TYR A 192 -10.12 -4.73 -12.15
CA TYR A 192 -10.34 -3.39 -11.63
C TYR A 192 -11.72 -2.86 -12.03
N LEU A 193 -12.13 -3.01 -13.29
CA LEU A 193 -13.46 -2.58 -13.75
C LEU A 193 -14.57 -3.34 -13.02
N LYS A 194 -14.44 -4.65 -12.86
CA LYS A 194 -15.40 -5.46 -12.09
C LYS A 194 -15.45 -5.02 -10.63
N TRP A 195 -14.28 -4.75 -10.03
CA TRP A 195 -14.18 -4.27 -8.66
C TRP A 195 -14.85 -2.91 -8.49
N ASP A 196 -14.55 -1.94 -9.36
CA ASP A 196 -15.13 -0.59 -9.30
C ASP A 196 -16.66 -0.61 -9.40
N ASP A 197 -17.19 -1.37 -10.35
CA ASP A 197 -18.63 -1.56 -10.51
C ASP A 197 -19.26 -2.23 -9.28
N THR A 198 -18.61 -3.25 -8.72
CA THR A 198 -19.13 -3.97 -7.57
C THR A 198 -19.06 -3.15 -6.28
N ILE A 199 -17.95 -2.42 -6.05
CA ILE A 199 -17.77 -1.65 -4.83
C ILE A 199 -18.75 -0.48 -4.74
N ARG A 200 -19.13 0.13 -5.87
CA ARG A 200 -20.18 1.17 -5.93
C ARG A 200 -21.51 0.60 -5.46
N MET A 201 -21.92 -0.57 -5.96
CA MET A 201 -23.14 -1.25 -5.49
C MET A 201 -23.07 -1.57 -3.99
N VAL A 202 -21.92 -2.02 -3.48
CA VAL A 202 -21.73 -2.32 -2.05
C VAL A 202 -21.93 -1.09 -1.18
N PHE A 203 -21.39 0.07 -1.59
CA PHE A 203 -21.58 1.32 -0.86
C PHE A 203 -23.03 1.80 -0.93
N GLU A 204 -23.71 1.65 -2.07
CA GLU A 204 -25.11 2.00 -2.23
C GLU A 204 -26.03 1.11 -1.38
N LEU A 205 -25.75 -0.18 -1.30
CA LEU A 205 -26.47 -1.13 -0.45
C LEU A 205 -26.15 -0.98 1.04
N SER A 206 -25.12 -0.20 1.38
CA SER A 206 -24.58 -0.11 2.76
C SER A 206 -24.20 -1.48 3.34
N ASP A 207 -23.62 -2.36 2.50
CA ASP A 207 -23.11 -3.67 2.92
C ASP A 207 -21.73 -3.53 3.55
N GLY A 208 -21.50 -4.15 4.72
CA GLY A 208 -20.25 -4.08 5.46
C GLY A 208 -19.05 -4.79 4.81
N CYS A 209 -19.20 -5.46 3.66
CA CYS A 209 -18.11 -6.17 3.00
C CYS A 209 -17.11 -5.25 2.26
N TYR A 210 -17.42 -3.96 2.09
CA TYR A 210 -16.61 -2.99 1.32
C TYR A 210 -15.14 -2.94 1.75
N TYR A 211 -14.88 -2.96 3.05
CA TYR A 211 -13.51 -2.84 3.56
C TYR A 211 -12.61 -3.98 3.07
N LYS A 212 -13.12 -5.21 3.17
CA LYS A 212 -12.40 -6.39 2.71
C LYS A 212 -12.17 -6.36 1.20
N MET A 213 -13.15 -5.94 0.42
CA MET A 213 -13.02 -5.83 -1.03
C MET A 213 -11.97 -4.79 -1.44
N ILE A 214 -11.89 -3.65 -0.73
CA ILE A 214 -10.86 -2.63 -0.94
C ILE A 214 -9.48 -3.19 -0.58
N GLU A 215 -9.36 -3.89 0.54
CA GLU A 215 -8.09 -4.49 0.99
C GLU A 215 -7.61 -5.58 0.04
N ASP A 216 -8.49 -6.46 -0.42
CA ASP A 216 -8.18 -7.56 -1.34
C ASP A 216 -7.72 -7.02 -2.71
N PHE A 217 -8.39 -5.98 -3.24
CA PHE A 217 -7.95 -5.33 -4.48
C PHE A 217 -6.58 -4.67 -4.30
N TRP A 218 -6.41 -3.89 -3.23
CA TRP A 218 -5.12 -3.24 -2.94
C TRP A 218 -3.99 -4.24 -2.81
N PHE A 219 -4.23 -5.35 -2.13
CA PHE A 219 -3.25 -6.42 -2.02
C PHE A 219 -2.86 -6.98 -3.39
N THR A 220 -3.83 -7.30 -4.23
CA THR A 220 -3.61 -7.85 -5.58
C THR A 220 -2.88 -6.87 -6.48
N TYR A 221 -3.25 -5.57 -6.42
CA TYR A 221 -2.55 -4.51 -7.13
C TYR A 221 -1.08 -4.40 -6.69
N CYS A 222 -0.78 -4.53 -5.41
CA CYS A 222 0.58 -4.51 -4.91
C CYS A 222 1.41 -5.73 -5.33
N LEU A 223 0.78 -6.88 -5.53
CA LEU A 223 1.46 -8.07 -6.04
C LEU A 223 1.94 -7.90 -7.48
N ILE A 224 1.16 -7.29 -8.36
CA ILE A 224 1.63 -6.97 -9.72
C ILE A 224 2.62 -5.80 -9.72
N LEU A 225 2.40 -4.80 -8.85
CA LEU A 225 3.27 -3.63 -8.77
C LEU A 225 4.73 -4.02 -8.47
N ARG A 226 4.96 -4.97 -7.54
CA ARG A 226 6.31 -5.44 -7.19
C ARG A 226 7.04 -6.12 -8.33
N THR A 227 6.33 -6.70 -9.31
CA THR A 227 6.96 -7.34 -10.48
C THR A 227 7.45 -6.33 -11.52
N LYS A 228 7.02 -5.07 -11.41
CA LYS A 228 7.31 -4.01 -12.37
C LYS A 228 8.17 -2.87 -11.80
N TYR A 229 8.05 -2.61 -10.49
CA TYR A 229 8.71 -1.49 -9.82
C TYR A 229 9.61 -1.99 -8.68
N TYR A 230 10.80 -2.39 -9.07
CA TYR A 230 11.86 -2.87 -8.18
C TYR A 230 13.23 -2.35 -8.65
N GLU A 231 14.22 -2.35 -7.76
CA GLU A 231 15.62 -2.10 -8.09
C GLU A 231 16.52 -3.17 -7.45
N ASN A 232 17.54 -3.60 -8.15
CA ASN A 232 18.60 -4.51 -7.69
C ASN A 232 18.12 -5.86 -7.10
N VAL A 233 16.91 -6.28 -7.44
CA VAL A 233 16.35 -7.58 -7.02
C VAL A 233 16.87 -8.68 -7.92
N LEU A 234 17.16 -9.86 -7.37
CA LEU A 234 17.66 -11.02 -8.10
C LEU A 234 16.64 -11.48 -9.15
N PRO A 235 17.06 -11.80 -10.39
CA PRO A 235 16.16 -12.19 -11.49
C PRO A 235 15.26 -13.38 -11.15
N GLU A 236 15.77 -14.38 -10.43
CA GLU A 236 14.98 -15.54 -10.03
C GLU A 236 13.86 -15.20 -9.03
N VAL A 237 14.02 -14.13 -8.24
CA VAL A 237 12.98 -13.63 -7.34
C VAL A 237 11.87 -12.97 -8.15
N ILE A 238 12.22 -12.17 -9.15
CA ILE A 238 11.27 -11.50 -10.04
C ILE A 238 10.47 -12.54 -10.82
N THR A 239 11.13 -13.50 -11.46
CA THR A 239 10.48 -14.59 -12.19
C THR A 239 9.52 -15.39 -11.29
N LYS A 240 9.92 -15.60 -10.03
CA LYS A 240 9.01 -16.24 -9.05
C LYS A 240 7.79 -15.37 -8.76
N TRP A 241 7.96 -14.06 -8.56
CA TRP A 241 6.83 -13.15 -8.29
C TRP A 241 5.85 -13.08 -9.45
N GLU A 242 6.36 -13.03 -10.70
CA GLU A 242 5.52 -13.07 -11.90
C GLU A 242 4.71 -14.36 -11.97
N ARG A 243 5.36 -15.50 -11.82
CA ARG A 243 4.69 -16.79 -11.81
C ARG A 243 3.65 -16.89 -10.69
N ASP A 244 4.02 -16.53 -9.45
CA ASP A 244 3.11 -16.58 -8.31
C ASP A 244 1.89 -15.66 -8.51
N PHE A 245 2.06 -14.53 -9.21
CA PHE A 245 0.97 -13.63 -9.55
C PHE A 245 0.04 -14.22 -10.60
N PHE A 246 0.58 -14.64 -11.75
CA PHE A 246 -0.23 -15.08 -12.89
C PHE A 246 -0.85 -16.48 -12.69
N ASP A 247 -0.13 -17.39 -12.06
CA ASP A 247 -0.58 -18.77 -11.91
C ASP A 247 -1.51 -18.96 -10.69
N PHE A 248 -1.42 -18.08 -9.69
CA PHE A 248 -2.16 -18.27 -8.43
C PHE A 248 -2.92 -17.01 -7.99
N SER A 249 -2.26 -15.88 -7.77
CA SER A 249 -2.87 -14.74 -7.09
C SER A 249 -3.97 -14.07 -7.90
N LEU A 250 -3.75 -13.85 -9.19
CA LEU A 250 -4.73 -13.22 -10.08
C LEU A 250 -5.95 -14.11 -10.31
N PRO A 251 -5.82 -15.42 -10.65
CA PRO A 251 -6.97 -16.31 -10.79
C PRO A 251 -7.78 -16.46 -9.49
N GLU A 252 -7.11 -16.57 -8.33
CA GLU A 252 -7.79 -16.63 -7.05
C GLU A 252 -8.57 -15.37 -6.74
N TYR A 253 -7.96 -14.20 -6.96
CA TYR A 253 -8.64 -12.92 -6.78
C TYR A 253 -9.84 -12.77 -7.71
N SER A 254 -9.68 -13.07 -9.01
CA SER A 254 -10.76 -12.99 -10.01
C SER A 254 -11.94 -13.88 -9.61
N SER A 255 -11.69 -15.14 -9.20
CA SER A 255 -12.74 -16.05 -8.76
C SER A 255 -13.48 -15.55 -7.51
N ARG A 256 -12.76 -15.00 -6.53
CA ARG A 256 -13.39 -14.41 -5.34
C ARG A 256 -14.21 -13.17 -5.68
N LEU A 257 -13.69 -12.29 -6.51
CA LEU A 257 -14.40 -11.09 -6.95
C LEU A 257 -15.69 -11.45 -7.70
N ASP A 258 -15.65 -12.42 -8.61
CA ASP A 258 -16.82 -12.89 -9.35
C ASP A 258 -17.87 -13.46 -8.39
N SER A 259 -17.47 -14.25 -7.39
CA SER A 259 -18.38 -14.79 -6.37
C SER A 259 -19.03 -13.70 -5.51
N GLU A 260 -18.25 -12.70 -5.05
CA GLU A 260 -18.81 -11.58 -4.29
C GLU A 260 -19.73 -10.72 -5.16
N ARG A 261 -19.34 -10.47 -6.43
CA ARG A 261 -20.18 -9.74 -7.38
C ARG A 261 -21.54 -10.41 -7.60
N GLU A 262 -21.59 -11.74 -7.77
CA GLU A 262 -22.84 -12.47 -7.92
C GLU A 262 -23.78 -12.30 -6.71
N LYS A 263 -23.21 -12.37 -5.49
CA LYS A 263 -23.99 -12.13 -4.25
C LYS A 263 -24.55 -10.72 -4.21
N ILE A 264 -23.72 -9.72 -4.48
CA ILE A 264 -24.11 -8.31 -4.47
C ILE A 264 -25.16 -8.02 -5.54
N LEU A 265 -25.00 -8.52 -6.75
CA LEU A 265 -25.99 -8.37 -7.83
C LEU A 265 -27.34 -8.99 -7.45
N THR A 266 -27.35 -10.12 -6.75
CA THR A 266 -28.59 -10.76 -6.26
C THR A 266 -29.30 -9.86 -5.24
N ILE A 267 -28.56 -9.30 -4.28
CA ILE A 267 -29.08 -8.37 -3.28
C ILE A 267 -29.58 -7.10 -3.96
N TYR A 268 -28.76 -6.51 -4.82
CA TYR A 268 -29.06 -5.25 -5.53
C TYR A 268 -30.32 -5.37 -6.39
N SER A 269 -30.49 -6.46 -7.12
CA SER A 269 -31.69 -6.75 -7.91
C SER A 269 -32.94 -6.88 -7.02
N GLY A 270 -32.78 -7.50 -5.85
CA GLY A 270 -33.88 -7.62 -4.87
C GLY A 270 -34.30 -6.26 -4.29
N TYR A 271 -33.36 -5.35 -4.05
CA TYR A 271 -33.65 -3.98 -3.60
C TYR A 271 -34.38 -3.17 -4.66
N GLN A 272 -33.96 -3.19 -5.92
CA GLN A 272 -34.62 -2.47 -7.00
C GLN A 272 -36.05 -2.95 -7.21
N THR A 273 -36.29 -4.25 -7.13
CA THR A 273 -37.67 -4.81 -7.25
C THR A 273 -38.56 -4.34 -6.10
N ASN A 274 -38.04 -4.31 -4.88
CA ASN A 274 -38.75 -3.81 -3.71
C ASN A 274 -39.03 -2.29 -3.79
N ASP A 275 -38.10 -1.50 -4.28
CA ASP A 275 -38.28 -0.07 -4.48
C ASP A 275 -39.37 0.24 -5.54
N GLU A 276 -39.41 -0.52 -6.62
CA GLU A 276 -40.50 -0.40 -7.64
C GLU A 276 -41.85 -0.76 -7.05
N GLU A 277 -41.95 -1.83 -6.23
CA GLU A 277 -43.21 -2.18 -5.53
C GLU A 277 -43.60 -1.12 -4.49
N ILE A 278 -42.64 -0.59 -3.73
CA ILE A 278 -42.87 0.47 -2.75
C ILE A 278 -43.33 1.75 -3.46
N ASN A 279 -42.68 2.16 -4.53
CA ASN A 279 -43.06 3.31 -5.33
C ASN A 279 -44.43 3.12 -5.95
N TYR A 280 -44.77 1.93 -6.47
CA TYR A 280 -46.09 1.61 -6.95
C TYR A 280 -47.15 1.70 -5.85
N ILE A 281 -46.86 1.23 -4.64
CA ILE A 281 -47.78 1.31 -3.48
C ILE A 281 -47.98 2.78 -3.05
N VAL A 282 -46.88 3.56 -3.01
CA VAL A 282 -46.91 4.99 -2.66
C VAL A 282 -47.70 5.78 -3.68
N ASP A 283 -47.47 5.56 -4.98
CA ASP A 283 -48.22 6.22 -6.06
C ASP A 283 -49.72 5.88 -6.00
N LYS A 284 -50.02 4.60 -5.73
CA LYS A 284 -51.42 4.15 -5.56
C LYS A 284 -52.08 4.77 -4.33
N ALA A 285 -51.36 4.88 -3.22
CA ALA A 285 -51.87 5.53 -2.01
C ALA A 285 -52.10 7.05 -2.22
N MET A 286 -51.17 7.72 -2.93
CA MET A 286 -51.35 9.14 -3.30
C MET A 286 -52.56 9.36 -4.25
N LEU A 287 -52.77 8.44 -5.19
CA LEU A 287 -53.90 8.50 -6.11
C LEU A 287 -55.25 8.33 -5.37
N ILE A 288 -55.30 7.40 -4.41
CA ILE A 288 -56.50 7.19 -3.55
C ILE A 288 -56.75 8.42 -2.67
N SER A 289 -55.69 8.99 -2.07
CA SER A 289 -55.79 10.21 -1.26
C SER A 289 -56.30 11.43 -2.07
N ARG A 290 -55.79 11.61 -3.29
CA ARG A 290 -56.27 12.65 -4.21
C ARG A 290 -57.75 12.46 -4.58
N ASN A 291 -58.16 11.24 -4.88
CA ASN A 291 -59.54 10.94 -5.26
C ASN A 291 -60.53 11.12 -4.10
N SER A 292 -60.11 10.86 -2.86
CA SER A 292 -60.92 11.11 -1.65
C SER A 292 -61.10 12.61 -1.37
N LEU A 293 -60.08 13.43 -1.69
CA LEU A 293 -60.13 14.89 -1.56
C LEU A 293 -61.01 15.56 -2.64
N ILE A 294 -61.16 14.94 -3.81
CA ILE A 294 -61.98 15.47 -4.92
C ILE A 294 -63.46 15.07 -4.77
N ASN A 295 -63.74 13.90 -4.20
CA ASN A 295 -65.06 13.37 -4.02
C ASN A 295 -65.73 13.69 -2.66
N GLY A 296 -65.01 14.41 -1.78
CA GLY A 296 -65.44 14.83 -0.43
C GLY A 296 -66.01 16.26 -0.38
N LYS A 297 -66.52 16.79 -1.50
CA LYS A 297 -67.26 18.04 -1.56
C LYS A 297 -68.76 17.80 -1.83
#